data_3ac6f5f334fe7fedb77af0a08ef52d92
#
_entry.id   3ac6f5f334fe7fedb77af0a08ef52d92
#
_cell.length_a   1.000
_cell.length_b   1.000
_cell.length_c   1.000
_cell.angle_alpha   90.00
_cell.angle_beta   90.00
_cell.angle_gamma   90.00
#
_symmetry.space_group_name_H-M   'P 1'
#
loop_
_entity.id
_entity.type
_entity.pdbx_description
1 polymer ?
#
loop_
_entity_poly.entity_id
_entity_poly.type
_entity_poly.pdbx_seq_one_letter_code
_entity_poly.pdbx_strand_id
1 'polypeptide(L)'
;MISANFLINQLSKYGFNFFTGVPCSHLTSVINGVINSKKIKYIGATSEGEAVGIASGAWLAGKKSVVMIQNSGLGNTINPLTSLNHTFKIPILLITTWRGDPKIKDEPQHELMGKITRNILRLTKIKNEIFPIKENNLKKVLLKINNS
;
A
#
# COMPACT_ATOMS: atom_id res chain seq x y z
N MET A 1 -12.50 15.34 0.29
CA MET A 1 -11.60 14.24 -0.19
C MET A 1 -10.22 14.45 0.44
N ILE A 2 -9.55 13.40 0.86
CA ILE A 2 -8.21 13.50 1.47
C ILE A 2 -7.20 13.81 0.37
N SER A 3 -6.38 14.87 0.55
CA SER A 3 -5.32 15.19 -0.41
C SER A 3 -4.10 14.27 -0.25
N ALA A 4 -3.35 14.07 -1.34
CA ALA A 4 -2.11 13.30 -1.33
C ALA A 4 -1.10 13.87 -0.32
N ASN A 5 -0.96 15.20 -0.26
CA ASN A 5 -0.07 15.85 0.69
C ASN A 5 -0.48 15.58 2.15
N PHE A 6 -1.79 15.58 2.44
CA PHE A 6 -2.25 15.25 3.79
C PHE A 6 -1.90 13.81 4.16
N LEU A 7 -2.17 12.84 3.27
CA LEU A 7 -1.81 11.44 3.48
C LEU A 7 -0.30 11.28 3.73
N ILE A 8 0.53 11.83 2.84
CA ILE A 8 1.99 11.75 2.95
C ILE A 8 2.49 12.36 4.27
N ASN A 9 1.98 13.52 4.64
CA ASN A 9 2.33 14.17 5.90
C ASN A 9 1.93 13.32 7.13
N GLN A 10 0.75 12.69 7.09
CA GLN A 10 0.35 11.79 8.18
C GLN A 10 1.24 10.55 8.25
N LEU A 11 1.53 9.90 7.12
CA LEU A 11 2.44 8.75 7.07
C LEU A 11 3.84 9.11 7.60
N SER A 12 4.38 10.26 7.20
CA SER A 12 5.67 10.74 7.68
C SER A 12 5.70 10.97 9.20
N LYS A 13 4.59 11.44 9.81
CA LYS A 13 4.48 11.58 11.28
C LYS A 13 4.57 10.24 12.01
N TYR A 14 4.16 9.14 11.38
CA TYR A 14 4.31 7.79 11.91
C TYR A 14 5.66 7.14 11.53
N GLY A 15 6.56 7.89 10.91
CA GLY A 15 7.90 7.44 10.54
C GLY A 15 8.01 6.72 9.21
N PHE A 16 6.93 6.65 8.41
CA PHE A 16 6.99 6.09 7.06
C PHE A 16 7.71 7.08 6.13
N ASN A 17 8.95 6.79 5.80
CA ASN A 17 9.81 7.64 4.97
C ASN A 17 10.49 6.90 3.81
N PHE A 18 10.14 5.64 3.60
CA PHE A 18 10.59 4.84 2.47
C PHE A 18 9.40 4.28 1.70
N PHE A 19 9.31 4.57 0.42
CA PHE A 19 8.21 4.18 -0.44
C PHE A 19 8.71 3.43 -1.66
N THR A 20 7.97 2.44 -2.08
CA THR A 20 8.22 1.67 -3.30
C THR A 20 6.90 1.22 -3.90
N GLY A 21 6.93 0.70 -5.11
CA GLY A 21 5.73 0.15 -5.73
C GLY A 21 5.79 0.13 -7.25
N VAL A 22 4.72 -0.36 -7.84
CA VAL A 22 4.48 -0.32 -9.28
C VAL A 22 3.53 0.84 -9.58
N PRO A 23 3.87 1.74 -10.52
CA PRO A 23 3.03 2.91 -10.82
C PRO A 23 1.61 2.53 -11.22
N CYS A 24 0.63 3.26 -10.66
CA CYS A 24 -0.78 3.14 -10.97
C CYS A 24 -1.41 4.52 -11.14
N SER A 25 -2.20 4.72 -12.18
CA SER A 25 -2.83 6.01 -12.50
C SER A 25 -3.67 6.58 -11.34
N HIS A 26 -4.37 5.72 -10.60
CA HIS A 26 -5.17 6.12 -9.43
C HIS A 26 -4.33 6.56 -8.22
N LEU A 27 -3.03 6.27 -8.22
CA LEU A 27 -2.09 6.69 -7.18
C LEU A 27 -1.17 7.83 -7.64
N THR A 28 -1.34 8.37 -8.85
CA THR A 28 -0.46 9.38 -9.45
C THR A 28 -0.16 10.55 -8.51
N SER A 29 -1.18 11.11 -7.87
CA SER A 29 -0.99 12.26 -6.96
C SER A 29 -0.13 11.90 -5.74
N VAL A 30 -0.28 10.70 -5.19
CA VAL A 30 0.52 10.23 -4.06
C VAL A 30 1.95 9.93 -4.50
N ILE A 31 2.12 9.23 -5.63
CA ILE A 31 3.43 8.89 -6.20
C ILE A 31 4.22 10.17 -6.50
N ASN A 32 3.63 11.13 -7.18
CA ASN A 32 4.28 12.41 -7.49
C ASN A 32 4.64 13.18 -6.22
N GLY A 33 3.75 13.20 -5.22
CA GLY A 33 4.03 13.85 -3.94
C GLY A 33 5.19 13.19 -3.19
N VAL A 34 5.30 11.88 -3.26
CA VAL A 34 6.41 11.12 -2.65
C VAL A 34 7.72 11.38 -3.40
N ILE A 35 7.72 11.31 -4.75
CA ILE A 35 8.91 11.56 -5.58
C ILE A 35 9.47 12.97 -5.37
N ASN A 36 8.59 13.96 -5.25
CA ASN A 36 8.98 15.36 -5.06
C ASN A 36 9.38 15.70 -3.60
N SER A 37 9.22 14.77 -2.68
CA SER A 37 9.55 14.99 -1.27
C SER A 37 11.05 14.82 -1.01
N LYS A 38 11.69 15.85 -0.45
CA LYS A 38 13.10 15.77 -0.02
C LYS A 38 13.31 14.89 1.22
N LYS A 39 12.26 14.49 1.93
CA LYS A 39 12.30 13.73 3.18
C LYS A 39 11.98 12.25 3.01
N ILE A 40 11.53 11.86 1.84
CA ILE A 40 11.08 10.50 1.53
C ILE A 40 11.96 9.90 0.44
N LYS A 41 12.40 8.67 0.64
CA LYS A 41 13.06 7.88 -0.38
C LYS A 41 11.99 7.12 -1.18
N TYR A 42 11.99 7.27 -2.50
CA TYR A 42 11.16 6.46 -3.40
C TYR A 42 12.03 5.61 -4.31
N ILE A 43 11.67 4.34 -4.44
CA ILE A 43 12.27 3.40 -5.39
C ILE A 43 11.13 2.73 -6.15
N GLY A 44 11.09 2.92 -7.48
CA GLY A 44 10.15 2.20 -8.33
C GLY A 44 10.56 0.73 -8.47
N ALA A 45 9.58 -0.15 -8.52
CA ALA A 45 9.77 -1.58 -8.76
C ALA A 45 9.21 -2.00 -10.12
N THR A 46 9.74 -3.07 -10.70
CA THR A 46 9.29 -3.63 -11.97
C THR A 46 8.13 -4.61 -11.78
N SER A 47 7.96 -5.13 -10.55
CA SER A 47 6.82 -5.98 -10.18
C SER A 47 6.43 -5.75 -8.72
N GLU A 48 5.20 -6.15 -8.38
CA GLU A 48 4.67 -5.99 -7.03
C GLU A 48 5.40 -6.89 -6.01
N GLY A 49 5.85 -8.06 -6.45
CA GLY A 49 6.67 -8.96 -5.63
C GLY A 49 8.03 -8.34 -5.29
N GLU A 50 8.67 -7.71 -6.28
CA GLU A 50 9.90 -6.95 -6.07
C GLU A 50 9.69 -5.78 -5.12
N ALA A 51 8.58 -5.04 -5.26
CA ALA A 51 8.24 -3.95 -4.37
C ALA A 51 8.15 -4.41 -2.90
N VAL A 52 7.55 -5.57 -2.64
CA VAL A 52 7.50 -6.17 -1.30
C VAL A 52 8.90 -6.52 -0.80
N GLY A 53 9.75 -7.08 -1.66
CA GLY A 53 11.16 -7.39 -1.33
C GLY A 53 11.96 -6.13 -0.96
N ILE A 54 11.87 -5.07 -1.77
CA ILE A 54 12.51 -3.77 -1.53
C ILE A 54 12.04 -3.17 -0.20
N ALA A 55 10.72 -3.17 0.05
CA ALA A 55 10.15 -2.65 1.29
C ALA A 55 10.61 -3.44 2.52
N SER A 56 10.70 -4.75 2.39
CA SER A 56 11.18 -5.64 3.45
C SER A 56 12.66 -5.41 3.76
N GLY A 57 13.50 -5.24 2.74
CA GLY A 57 14.90 -4.88 2.90
C GLY A 57 15.07 -3.51 3.56
N ALA A 58 14.25 -2.53 3.19
CA ALA A 58 14.25 -1.22 3.82
C ALA A 58 13.89 -1.30 5.31
N TRP A 59 12.91 -2.15 5.67
CA TRP A 59 12.55 -2.36 7.07
C TRP A 59 13.70 -2.99 7.87
N LEU A 60 14.37 -4.02 7.32
CA LEU A 60 15.55 -4.62 7.94
C LEU A 60 16.68 -3.59 8.16
N ALA A 61 16.77 -2.58 7.31
CA ALA A 61 17.66 -1.42 7.47
C ALA A 61 17.09 -0.30 8.37
N GLY A 62 16.06 -0.58 9.17
CA GLY A 62 15.50 0.36 10.15
C GLY A 62 14.55 1.43 9.55
N LYS A 63 14.02 1.24 8.34
CA LYS A 63 13.09 2.19 7.71
C LYS A 63 11.67 1.65 7.72
N LYS A 64 10.69 2.43 8.21
CA LYS A 64 9.28 2.11 7.98
C LYS A 64 8.94 2.33 6.52
N SER A 65 8.43 1.28 5.87
CA SER A 65 8.25 1.24 4.43
C SER A 65 6.79 1.13 4.00
N VAL A 66 6.50 1.71 2.85
CA VAL A 66 5.19 1.68 2.20
C VAL A 66 5.34 1.10 0.80
N VAL A 67 4.49 0.13 0.47
CA VAL A 67 4.33 -0.41 -0.89
C VAL A 67 3.06 0.17 -1.50
N MET A 68 3.14 0.74 -2.69
CA MET A 68 2.02 1.31 -3.43
C MET A 68 1.79 0.52 -4.71
N ILE A 69 0.62 -0.07 -4.88
CA ILE A 69 0.30 -0.92 -6.04
C ILE A 69 -1.16 -0.80 -6.48
N GLN A 70 -1.47 -1.31 -7.66
CA GLN A 70 -2.84 -1.61 -8.04
C GLN A 70 -3.26 -2.97 -7.46
N ASN A 71 -4.54 -3.15 -7.12
CA ASN A 71 -5.02 -4.42 -6.59
C ASN A 71 -4.87 -5.60 -7.56
N SER A 72 -4.79 -5.37 -8.87
CA SER A 72 -4.47 -6.43 -9.84
C SER A 72 -3.11 -7.09 -9.57
N GLY A 73 -2.17 -6.34 -8.99
CA GLY A 73 -0.85 -6.84 -8.62
C GLY A 73 -0.79 -7.62 -7.30
N LEU A 74 -1.89 -7.72 -6.55
CA LEU A 74 -1.91 -8.48 -5.29
C LEU A 74 -1.50 -9.95 -5.48
N GLY A 75 -1.84 -10.56 -6.62
CA GLY A 75 -1.40 -11.92 -6.94
C GLY A 75 0.11 -12.09 -6.88
N ASN A 76 0.86 -11.12 -7.40
CA ASN A 76 2.32 -11.13 -7.42
C ASN A 76 2.95 -10.91 -6.03
N THR A 77 2.18 -10.41 -5.07
CA THR A 77 2.66 -10.16 -3.69
C THR A 77 2.43 -11.34 -2.75
N ILE A 78 1.60 -12.32 -3.11
CA ILE A 78 1.20 -13.42 -2.21
C ILE A 78 2.43 -14.16 -1.69
N ASN A 79 3.32 -14.59 -2.57
CA ASN A 79 4.50 -15.34 -2.16
C ASN A 79 5.40 -14.53 -1.20
N PRO A 80 5.90 -13.33 -1.52
CA PRO A 80 6.76 -12.60 -0.59
C PRO A 80 6.02 -12.20 0.70
N LEU A 81 4.74 -11.87 0.65
CA LEU A 81 3.99 -11.53 1.87
C LEU A 81 3.81 -12.72 2.80
N THR A 82 3.61 -13.93 2.28
CA THR A 82 3.42 -15.14 3.09
C THR A 82 4.74 -15.79 3.50
N SER A 83 5.69 -15.93 2.57
CA SER A 83 6.95 -16.65 2.80
C SER A 83 8.04 -15.80 3.47
N LEU A 84 8.03 -14.48 3.23
CA LEU A 84 9.00 -13.55 3.82
C LEU A 84 8.38 -12.75 4.97
N ASN A 85 7.43 -11.86 4.66
CA ASN A 85 6.92 -10.92 5.66
C ASN A 85 6.21 -11.60 6.83
N HIS A 86 5.29 -12.52 6.55
CA HIS A 86 4.56 -13.24 7.60
C HIS A 86 5.49 -14.12 8.43
N THR A 87 6.38 -14.88 7.78
CA THR A 87 7.30 -15.82 8.44
C THR A 87 8.30 -15.10 9.34
N PHE A 88 8.92 -14.05 8.86
CA PHE A 88 9.97 -13.32 9.59
C PHE A 88 9.44 -12.09 10.37
N LYS A 89 8.11 -11.90 10.42
CA LYS A 89 7.46 -10.79 11.12
C LYS A 89 7.96 -9.42 10.66
N ILE A 90 8.16 -9.26 9.36
CA ILE A 90 8.59 -8.01 8.74
C ILE A 90 7.36 -7.16 8.41
N PRO A 91 7.03 -6.11 9.16
CA PRO A 91 5.88 -5.27 8.88
C PRO A 91 6.17 -4.30 7.75
N ILE A 92 5.25 -4.23 6.81
CA ILE A 92 5.20 -3.21 5.76
C ILE A 92 3.79 -2.64 5.66
N LEU A 93 3.65 -1.40 5.25
CA LEU A 93 2.35 -0.82 4.93
C LEU A 93 2.07 -1.01 3.44
N LEU A 94 0.98 -1.70 3.10
CA LEU A 94 0.52 -1.85 1.73
C LEU A 94 -0.62 -0.87 1.44
N ILE A 95 -0.43 0.04 0.50
CA ILE A 95 -1.47 0.89 -0.08
C ILE A 95 -1.82 0.32 -1.46
N THR A 96 -3.03 -0.18 -1.57
CA THR A 96 -3.52 -0.71 -2.84
C THR A 96 -4.77 0.03 -3.31
N THR A 97 -4.90 0.23 -4.61
CA THR A 97 -6.18 0.67 -5.18
C THR A 97 -7.22 -0.44 -5.06
N TRP A 98 -8.47 -0.10 -5.22
CA TRP A 98 -9.56 -1.08 -5.36
C TRP A 98 -10.25 -0.89 -6.70
N ARG A 99 -9.53 -1.23 -7.80
CA ARG A 99 -10.14 -1.27 -9.14
C ARG A 99 -11.14 -2.42 -9.18
N GLY A 100 -12.27 -2.18 -9.83
CA GLY A 100 -13.36 -3.14 -9.88
C GLY A 100 -14.15 -3.28 -8.57
N ASP A 101 -14.17 -2.25 -7.70
CA ASP A 101 -15.08 -2.23 -6.54
C ASP A 101 -16.51 -2.50 -7.04
N PRO A 102 -17.21 -3.53 -6.51
CA PRO A 102 -18.57 -3.90 -6.97
C PRO A 102 -19.61 -2.77 -6.90
N LYS A 103 -19.31 -1.70 -6.17
CA LYS A 103 -20.19 -0.54 -6.01
C LYS A 103 -19.96 0.56 -7.05
N ILE A 104 -18.90 0.46 -7.85
CA ILE A 104 -18.47 1.51 -8.78
C ILE A 104 -18.26 0.87 -10.15
N LYS A 105 -18.81 1.48 -11.20
CA LYS A 105 -18.57 1.03 -12.57
C LYS A 105 -17.08 1.23 -12.91
N ASP A 106 -16.44 0.17 -13.37
CA ASP A 106 -15.03 0.17 -13.78
C ASP A 106 -14.88 -0.67 -15.07
N GLU A 107 -13.68 -0.78 -15.60
CA GLU A 107 -13.38 -1.54 -16.80
C GLU A 107 -13.53 -3.06 -16.57
N PRO A 108 -14.01 -3.83 -17.57
CA PRO A 108 -14.30 -5.26 -17.42
C PRO A 108 -13.15 -6.11 -16.87
N GLN A 109 -11.91 -5.78 -17.24
CA GLN A 109 -10.71 -6.52 -16.78
C GLN A 109 -10.46 -6.37 -15.27
N HIS A 110 -11.10 -5.42 -14.59
CA HIS A 110 -10.98 -5.23 -13.14
C HIS A 110 -12.07 -5.92 -12.33
N GLU A 111 -13.14 -6.38 -12.97
CA GLU A 111 -14.35 -6.85 -12.31
C GLU A 111 -14.10 -8.03 -11.36
N LEU A 112 -13.43 -9.08 -11.83
CA LEU A 112 -13.12 -10.25 -11.00
C LEU A 112 -12.17 -9.87 -9.86
N MET A 113 -11.09 -9.15 -10.18
CA MET A 113 -10.10 -8.77 -9.19
C MET A 113 -10.69 -7.87 -8.10
N GLY A 114 -11.59 -6.94 -8.47
CA GLY A 114 -12.31 -6.10 -7.52
C GLY A 114 -13.13 -6.90 -6.52
N LYS A 115 -13.87 -7.92 -7.01
CA LYS A 115 -14.69 -8.82 -6.17
C LYS A 115 -13.86 -9.64 -5.19
N ILE A 116 -12.66 -10.11 -5.58
CA ILE A 116 -11.84 -11.01 -4.77
C ILE A 116 -10.76 -10.30 -3.93
N THR A 117 -10.47 -9.01 -4.16
CA THR A 117 -9.41 -8.25 -3.49
C THR A 117 -9.40 -8.44 -1.97
N ARG A 118 -10.53 -8.20 -1.31
CA ARG A 118 -10.62 -8.36 0.16
C ARG A 118 -10.51 -9.81 0.63
N ASN A 119 -10.95 -10.75 -0.20
CA ASN A 119 -10.81 -12.17 0.11
C ASN A 119 -9.34 -12.62 0.06
N ILE A 120 -8.58 -12.14 -0.92
CA ILE A 120 -7.13 -12.39 -1.00
C ILE A 120 -6.43 -11.87 0.27
N LEU A 121 -6.69 -10.62 0.65
CA LEU A 121 -6.10 -10.03 1.87
C LEU A 121 -6.47 -10.80 3.13
N ARG A 122 -7.71 -11.29 3.23
CA ARG A 122 -8.17 -12.11 4.37
C ARG A 122 -7.50 -13.47 4.41
N LEU A 123 -7.42 -14.17 3.26
CA LEU A 123 -6.80 -15.49 3.16
C LEU A 123 -5.29 -15.44 3.48
N THR A 124 -4.62 -14.39 3.10
CA THR A 124 -3.20 -14.14 3.42
C THR A 124 -3.00 -13.55 4.83
N LYS A 125 -4.07 -13.45 5.64
CA LYS A 125 -4.06 -12.89 7.00
C LYS A 125 -3.53 -11.47 7.10
N ILE A 126 -3.65 -10.70 6.01
CA ILE A 126 -3.27 -9.28 5.99
C ILE A 126 -4.41 -8.46 6.60
N LYS A 127 -4.12 -7.75 7.68
CA LYS A 127 -5.06 -6.77 8.24
C LYS A 127 -5.29 -5.65 7.23
N ASN A 128 -6.54 -5.35 6.93
CA ASN A 128 -6.87 -4.35 5.91
C ASN A 128 -8.00 -3.45 6.36
N GLU A 129 -7.90 -2.19 5.95
CA GLU A 129 -8.90 -1.15 6.18
C GLU A 129 -9.23 -0.46 4.86
N ILE A 130 -10.50 -0.08 4.67
CA ILE A 130 -10.88 0.75 3.53
C ILE A 130 -10.37 2.17 3.75
N PHE A 131 -9.73 2.74 2.72
CA PHE A 131 -9.23 4.11 2.78
C PHE A 131 -10.40 5.08 3.03
N PRO A 132 -10.34 5.91 4.08
CA PRO A 132 -11.44 6.76 4.48
C PRO A 132 -11.55 8.03 3.61
N ILE A 133 -12.75 8.60 3.55
CA ILE A 133 -13.01 9.85 2.82
C ILE A 133 -12.63 11.09 3.63
N LYS A 134 -12.78 11.02 4.98
CA LYS A 134 -12.55 12.15 5.89
C LYS A 134 -11.19 12.05 6.59
N GLU A 135 -10.49 13.18 6.73
CA GLU A 135 -9.16 13.27 7.36
C GLU A 135 -9.11 12.74 8.80
N ASN A 136 -10.12 13.05 9.62
CA ASN A 136 -10.17 12.55 10.99
C ASN A 136 -10.27 11.02 11.06
N ASN A 137 -10.92 10.40 10.09
CA ASN A 137 -11.00 8.94 10.02
C ASN A 137 -9.66 8.35 9.55
N LEU A 138 -8.93 9.04 8.68
CA LEU A 138 -7.59 8.60 8.27
C LEU A 138 -6.64 8.53 9.46
N LYS A 139 -6.65 9.53 10.34
CA LYS A 139 -5.81 9.51 11.56
C LYS A 139 -6.13 8.30 12.44
N LYS A 140 -7.42 7.96 12.61
CA LYS A 140 -7.83 6.77 13.37
C LYS A 140 -7.35 5.46 12.72
N VAL A 141 -7.47 5.35 11.38
CA VAL A 141 -7.01 4.19 10.63
C VAL A 141 -5.49 4.03 10.74
N LEU A 142 -4.74 5.11 10.56
CA LEU A 142 -3.27 5.07 10.67
C LEU A 142 -2.80 4.71 12.07
N LEU A 143 -3.46 5.22 13.11
CA LEU A 143 -3.17 4.84 14.49
C LEU A 143 -3.38 3.33 14.72
N LYS A 144 -4.49 2.78 14.23
CA LYS A 144 -4.79 1.35 14.31
C LYS A 144 -3.74 0.50 13.57
N ILE A 145 -3.34 0.91 12.37
CA ILE A 145 -2.31 0.22 11.57
C ILE A 145 -0.94 0.28 12.26
N ASN A 146 -0.57 1.45 12.80
CA ASN A 146 0.73 1.61 13.44
C ASN A 146 0.88 0.77 14.73
N ASN A 147 -0.22 0.43 15.38
CA ASN A 147 -0.25 -0.37 16.60
C ASN A 147 -0.50 -1.88 16.31
N SER A 148 -0.52 -2.30 15.06
CA SER A 148 -0.78 -3.68 14.62
C SER A 148 0.50 -4.44 14.35
#